data_301abc56cd91dd8a2a2c56db971a1cb4
#
_entry.id   301abc56cd91dd8a2a2c56db971a1cb4
#
_cell.length_a   1.000
_cell.length_b   1.000
_cell.length_c   1.000
_cell.angle_alpha   90.00
_cell.angle_beta   90.00
_cell.angle_gamma   90.00
#
_symmetry.space_group_name_H-M   'P 1'
#
loop_
_entity.id
_entity.type
_entity.pdbx_description
1 polymer ?
#
loop_
_entity_poly.entity_id
_entity_poly.type
_entity_poly.pdbx_seq_one_letter_code
_entity_poly.pdbx_strand_id
1 'polypeptide(L)'
;DEFMSQLNYRSIARSKALQEAEQNAIEAGMKDSEVWINEEADRIFKEKFDNHGKPTDVESLNEARTILYQNNLDGTMYNYQTGAKEQMRDPTFVMKLAGSVQKLSNDNAFMKCMFPFVKTGANILQMSLDHNAIYMAASPLQKKLLTAQTAEGAIARSQCAFGMFSLAIGSMMAFNGLITGSAPSDPQERKALFATGWKPYSFKVGDNYISYQGYEPLHGMLGFAADCANMYSTITNPEDEARLKHFQAQILPTLVNNFLDKAAFRTGLSQLDLIMNPQDADEWNRAMAQTAKGFLPDVAFVTNTKSVGEHDVLQPKTMYERVFYRYFPEKWTPMDYRRNVFGEKQSITGLIMTSASPQGDTPEEEALEYLSRYGYSPSEIDDVIANTGLKISDFKDSETGRSAMDAMKEEMSAVTIQGMTLREAVRALVTSEEYQSLPDGIDLDTGARWGSKEDTKINAINDIFLMYKQRAKRNIMNDA
;
A
#
# COMPACT_ATOMS: atom_id res chain seq x y z
N ASP A 1 -20.40 10.70 8.14
CA ASP A 1 -19.77 9.87 9.20
C ASP A 1 -20.79 9.50 10.30
N GLU A 2 -21.60 10.44 10.78
CA GLU A 2 -22.60 10.16 11.82
C GLU A 2 -23.71 9.22 11.34
N PHE A 3 -24.13 9.35 10.08
CA PHE A 3 -25.08 8.43 9.46
C PHE A 3 -24.58 6.98 9.45
N MET A 4 -23.32 6.76 9.06
CA MET A 4 -22.72 5.42 9.05
C MET A 4 -22.56 4.87 10.48
N SER A 5 -22.21 5.72 11.44
CA SER A 5 -22.15 5.34 12.86
C SER A 5 -23.51 4.89 13.39
N GLN A 6 -24.57 5.61 13.04
CA GLN A 6 -25.93 5.24 13.45
C GLN A 6 -26.41 3.96 12.77
N LEU A 7 -26.03 3.72 11.50
CA LEU A 7 -26.40 2.51 10.77
C LEU A 7 -25.71 1.28 11.37
N ASN A 8 -24.42 1.38 11.66
CA ASN A 8 -23.66 0.32 12.33
C ASN A 8 -24.14 0.11 13.77
N TYR A 9 -24.43 1.17 14.49
CA TYR A 9 -25.04 1.07 15.82
C TYR A 9 -26.33 0.26 15.79
N ARG A 10 -27.23 0.54 14.85
CA ARG A 10 -28.49 -0.21 14.73
C ARG A 10 -28.25 -1.70 14.46
N SER A 11 -27.29 -2.02 13.62
CA SER A 11 -26.92 -3.42 13.34
C SER A 11 -26.40 -4.13 14.59
N ILE A 12 -25.48 -3.50 15.31
CA ILE A 12 -24.88 -4.05 16.54
C ILE A 12 -25.94 -4.18 17.65
N ALA A 13 -26.72 -3.11 17.85
CA ALA A 13 -27.77 -3.09 18.84
C ALA A 13 -28.82 -4.20 18.57
N ARG A 14 -29.15 -4.46 17.29
CA ARG A 14 -30.04 -5.54 16.89
C ARG A 14 -29.44 -6.92 17.18
N SER A 15 -28.17 -7.12 16.88
CA SER A 15 -27.47 -8.37 17.16
C SER A 15 -27.42 -8.67 18.67
N LYS A 16 -27.07 -7.66 19.48
CA LYS A 16 -27.05 -7.80 20.95
C LYS A 16 -28.46 -8.04 21.52
N ALA A 17 -29.47 -7.36 21.00
CA ALA A 17 -30.87 -7.59 21.41
C ALA A 17 -31.34 -9.02 21.12
N LEU A 18 -30.92 -9.59 19.98
CA LEU A 18 -31.20 -11.00 19.65
C LEU A 18 -30.50 -11.96 20.62
N GLN A 19 -29.21 -11.75 20.90
CA GLN A 19 -28.48 -12.58 21.86
C GLN A 19 -29.09 -12.54 23.27
N GLU A 20 -29.49 -11.36 23.71
CA GLU A 20 -30.13 -11.15 25.00
C GLU A 20 -31.54 -11.81 25.04
N ALA A 21 -32.31 -11.71 23.94
CA ALA A 21 -33.60 -12.36 23.80
C ALA A 21 -33.49 -13.88 23.78
N GLU A 22 -32.44 -14.43 23.14
CA GLU A 22 -32.16 -15.89 23.18
C GLU A 22 -31.84 -16.37 24.60
N GLN A 23 -31.07 -15.61 25.37
CA GLN A 23 -30.81 -15.92 26.78
C GLN A 23 -32.07 -15.87 27.62
N ASN A 24 -32.88 -14.81 27.47
CA ASN A 24 -34.15 -14.66 28.15
C ASN A 24 -35.14 -15.80 27.78
N ALA A 25 -35.11 -16.25 26.52
CA ALA A 25 -35.92 -17.36 26.05
C ALA A 25 -35.56 -18.71 26.74
N ILE A 26 -34.26 -18.94 26.99
CA ILE A 26 -33.80 -20.13 27.74
C ILE A 26 -34.31 -20.07 29.18
N GLU A 27 -34.21 -18.90 29.83
CA GLU A 27 -34.69 -18.71 31.20
C GLU A 27 -36.22 -18.84 31.32
N ALA A 28 -36.93 -18.37 30.29
CA ALA A 28 -38.40 -18.46 30.22
C ALA A 28 -38.93 -19.82 29.74
N GLY A 29 -38.07 -20.75 29.37
CA GLY A 29 -38.45 -22.06 28.79
C GLY A 29 -39.02 -21.97 27.37
N MET A 30 -38.78 -20.86 26.66
CA MET A 30 -39.29 -20.57 25.31
C MET A 30 -38.22 -20.65 24.23
N LYS A 31 -37.12 -21.35 24.47
CA LYS A 31 -35.93 -21.39 23.58
C LYS A 31 -36.21 -21.85 22.15
N ASP A 32 -37.26 -22.60 21.91
CA ASP A 32 -37.63 -23.11 20.59
C ASP A 32 -38.69 -22.24 19.89
N SER A 33 -39.08 -21.11 20.48
CA SER A 33 -40.07 -20.18 19.93
C SER A 33 -39.40 -18.98 19.24
N GLU A 34 -39.14 -19.11 17.93
CA GLU A 34 -38.58 -18.01 17.14
C GLU A 34 -39.45 -16.73 17.18
N VAL A 35 -40.77 -16.88 17.28
CA VAL A 35 -41.68 -15.74 17.35
C VAL A 35 -41.46 -14.96 18.66
N TRP A 36 -41.38 -15.67 19.78
CA TRP A 36 -41.14 -15.05 21.08
C TRP A 36 -39.77 -14.36 21.15
N ILE A 37 -38.74 -15.04 20.63
CA ILE A 37 -37.37 -14.50 20.58
C ILE A 37 -37.33 -13.23 19.76
N ASN A 38 -37.99 -13.19 18.61
CA ASN A 38 -38.00 -11.99 17.75
C ASN A 38 -38.82 -10.84 18.41
N GLU A 39 -39.93 -11.10 19.05
CA GLU A 39 -40.72 -10.09 19.75
C GLU A 39 -39.93 -9.50 20.94
N GLU A 40 -39.25 -10.36 21.70
CA GLU A 40 -38.42 -9.91 22.81
C GLU A 40 -37.20 -9.12 22.32
N ALA A 41 -36.57 -9.57 21.25
CA ALA A 41 -35.48 -8.84 20.62
C ALA A 41 -35.93 -7.47 20.09
N ASP A 42 -37.14 -7.36 19.55
CA ASP A 42 -37.69 -6.08 19.09
C ASP A 42 -37.95 -5.15 20.28
N ARG A 43 -38.42 -5.70 21.42
CA ARG A 43 -38.60 -4.93 22.65
C ARG A 43 -37.26 -4.38 23.16
N ILE A 44 -36.26 -5.25 23.32
CA ILE A 44 -34.92 -4.88 23.80
C ILE A 44 -34.25 -3.91 22.84
N PHE A 45 -34.41 -4.11 21.54
CA PHE A 45 -33.83 -3.21 20.52
C PHE A 45 -34.41 -1.80 20.62
N LYS A 46 -35.74 -1.66 20.86
CA LYS A 46 -36.37 -0.35 21.03
C LYS A 46 -35.86 0.39 22.26
N GLU A 47 -35.54 -0.33 23.34
CA GLU A 47 -34.99 0.26 24.58
C GLU A 47 -33.58 0.83 24.39
N LYS A 48 -32.85 0.38 23.33
CA LYS A 48 -31.51 0.89 23.00
C LYS A 48 -31.56 2.28 22.30
N PHE A 49 -32.72 2.90 22.20
CA PHE A 49 -32.91 4.25 21.66
C PHE A 49 -33.75 5.11 22.58
N ASP A 50 -33.48 6.41 22.61
CA ASP A 50 -34.31 7.38 23.27
C ASP A 50 -35.59 7.71 22.44
N ASN A 51 -36.46 8.52 23.00
CA ASN A 51 -37.70 8.96 22.33
C ASN A 51 -37.47 9.78 21.06
N HIS A 52 -36.23 10.22 20.82
CA HIS A 52 -35.81 10.96 19.62
C HIS A 52 -35.01 10.08 18.65
N GLY A 53 -34.90 8.77 18.90
CA GLY A 53 -34.18 7.81 18.09
C GLY A 53 -32.66 7.92 18.23
N LYS A 54 -32.14 8.57 19.28
CA LYS A 54 -30.70 8.61 19.56
C LYS A 54 -30.24 7.35 20.29
N PRO A 55 -29.01 6.89 20.04
CA PRO A 55 -28.43 5.74 20.74
C PRO A 55 -28.38 5.95 22.27
N THR A 56 -28.81 4.96 23.04
CA THR A 56 -28.71 4.96 24.51
C THR A 56 -27.70 3.97 25.04
N ASP A 57 -27.39 2.93 24.27
CA ASP A 57 -26.40 1.92 24.63
C ASP A 57 -24.99 2.39 24.23
N VAL A 58 -24.24 2.86 25.24
CA VAL A 58 -22.88 3.40 25.08
C VAL A 58 -21.91 2.34 24.56
N GLU A 59 -22.05 1.08 24.95
CA GLU A 59 -21.18 0.00 24.53
C GLU A 59 -21.34 -0.29 23.03
N SER A 60 -22.55 -0.47 22.54
CA SER A 60 -22.82 -0.67 21.11
C SER A 60 -22.40 0.53 20.26
N LEU A 61 -22.50 1.75 20.80
CA LEU A 61 -22.03 2.95 20.11
C LEU A 61 -20.50 2.98 20.01
N ASN A 62 -19.80 2.55 21.06
CA ASN A 62 -18.35 2.43 21.06
C ASN A 62 -17.87 1.42 20.02
N GLU A 63 -18.53 0.27 20.00
CA GLU A 63 -18.25 -0.80 19.03
C GLU A 63 -18.45 -0.31 17.58
N ALA A 64 -19.57 0.38 17.31
CA ALA A 64 -19.85 0.98 16.01
C ALA A 64 -18.78 2.00 15.59
N ARG A 65 -18.31 2.83 16.51
CA ARG A 65 -17.23 3.80 16.24
C ARG A 65 -15.87 3.14 16.07
N THR A 66 -15.62 2.05 16.78
CA THR A 66 -14.39 1.27 16.62
C THR A 66 -14.30 0.66 15.23
N ILE A 67 -15.40 0.07 14.74
CA ILE A 67 -15.49 -0.49 13.38
C ILE A 67 -15.24 0.59 12.32
N LEU A 68 -15.70 1.81 12.56
CA LEU A 68 -15.52 2.95 11.64
C LEU A 68 -14.22 3.75 11.88
N TYR A 69 -13.35 3.29 12.75
CA TYR A 69 -12.11 4.01 13.11
C TYR A 69 -12.34 5.44 13.62
N GLN A 70 -13.44 5.65 14.37
CA GLN A 70 -13.88 6.98 14.83
C GLN A 70 -13.70 7.22 16.34
N ASN A 71 -12.95 6.35 17.03
CA ASN A 71 -12.69 6.53 18.45
C ASN A 71 -11.91 7.83 18.72
N ASN A 72 -12.22 8.51 19.83
CA ASN A 72 -11.48 9.72 20.20
C ASN A 72 -10.04 9.38 20.62
N LEU A 73 -9.10 10.23 20.21
CA LEU A 73 -7.67 10.02 20.47
C LEU A 73 -7.28 10.21 21.94
N ASP A 74 -8.13 10.85 22.73
CA ASP A 74 -7.98 10.97 24.18
C ASP A 74 -8.56 9.77 24.96
N GLY A 75 -9.10 8.78 24.25
CA GLY A 75 -9.73 7.60 24.85
C GLY A 75 -11.11 7.86 25.45
N THR A 76 -11.68 9.06 25.23
CA THR A 76 -13.00 9.43 25.75
C THR A 76 -14.11 9.10 24.75
N MET A 77 -15.33 8.93 25.28
CA MET A 77 -16.54 8.83 24.50
C MET A 77 -17.58 9.84 25.03
N TYR A 78 -18.41 10.32 24.11
CA TYR A 78 -19.55 11.15 24.47
C TYR A 78 -20.74 10.26 24.83
N ASN A 79 -21.19 10.37 26.05
CA ASN A 79 -22.42 9.73 26.51
C ASN A 79 -23.61 10.62 26.15
N TYR A 80 -24.49 10.17 25.26
CA TYR A 80 -25.64 10.95 24.80
C TYR A 80 -26.74 11.10 25.84
N GLN A 81 -26.78 10.25 26.86
CA GLN A 81 -27.73 10.31 27.95
C GLN A 81 -27.38 11.40 28.97
N THR A 82 -26.10 11.42 29.36
CA THR A 82 -25.59 12.34 30.37
C THR A 82 -25.09 13.66 29.81
N GLY A 83 -24.84 13.72 28.49
CA GLY A 83 -24.20 14.85 27.82
C GLY A 83 -22.72 15.04 28.19
N ALA A 84 -22.13 14.08 28.90
CA ALA A 84 -20.76 14.16 29.40
C ALA A 84 -19.79 13.33 28.54
N LYS A 85 -18.50 13.66 28.60
CA LYS A 85 -17.44 12.80 28.09
C LYS A 85 -16.99 11.84 29.19
N GLU A 86 -17.04 10.57 28.89
CA GLU A 86 -16.61 9.50 29.79
C GLU A 86 -15.31 8.89 29.30
N GLN A 87 -14.40 8.55 30.23
CA GLN A 87 -13.15 7.86 29.91
C GLN A 87 -13.46 6.37 29.68
N MET A 88 -13.25 5.90 28.45
CA MET A 88 -13.50 4.50 28.07
C MET A 88 -12.22 3.66 28.16
N ARG A 89 -11.08 4.23 27.77
CA ARG A 89 -9.78 3.58 27.83
C ARG A 89 -8.65 4.59 28.00
N ASP A 90 -7.54 4.12 28.54
CA ASP A 90 -6.32 4.94 28.57
C ASP A 90 -5.76 5.09 27.13
N PRO A 91 -5.44 6.33 26.71
CA PRO A 91 -4.90 6.55 25.39
C PRO A 91 -3.51 5.95 25.25
N THR A 92 -3.30 5.17 24.19
CA THR A 92 -2.00 4.60 23.85
C THR A 92 -1.01 5.68 23.42
N PHE A 93 0.27 5.33 23.30
CA PHE A 93 1.30 6.25 22.80
C PHE A 93 0.94 6.82 21.41
N VAL A 94 0.45 5.95 20.50
CA VAL A 94 0.00 6.33 19.14
C VAL A 94 -1.13 7.34 19.21
N MET A 95 -2.13 7.10 20.05
CA MET A 95 -3.25 8.02 20.23
C MET A 95 -2.81 9.38 20.81
N LYS A 96 -1.90 9.39 21.79
CA LYS A 96 -1.36 10.64 22.36
C LYS A 96 -0.60 11.46 21.32
N LEU A 97 0.25 10.79 20.51
CA LEU A 97 0.99 11.45 19.43
C LEU A 97 0.03 12.03 18.39
N ALA A 98 -0.92 11.22 17.90
CA ALA A 98 -1.92 11.65 16.93
C ALA A 98 -2.82 12.78 17.47
N GLY A 99 -3.18 12.73 18.75
CA GLY A 99 -3.93 13.80 19.43
C GLY A 99 -3.17 15.15 19.44
N SER A 100 -1.85 15.11 19.58
CA SER A 100 -1.00 16.31 19.48
C SER A 100 -0.99 16.88 18.06
N VAL A 101 -0.87 16.01 17.04
CA VAL A 101 -0.94 16.40 15.62
C VAL A 101 -2.34 16.94 15.29
N GLN A 102 -3.41 16.33 15.80
CA GLN A 102 -4.78 16.79 15.58
C GLN A 102 -5.04 18.18 16.17
N LYS A 103 -4.51 18.48 17.35
CA LYS A 103 -4.60 19.83 17.93
C LYS A 103 -3.92 20.85 17.03
N LEU A 104 -2.69 20.59 16.61
CA LEU A 104 -1.94 21.46 15.71
C LEU A 104 -2.67 21.66 14.38
N SER A 105 -3.29 20.60 13.85
CA SER A 105 -4.09 20.63 12.62
C SER A 105 -5.37 21.47 12.78
N ASN A 106 -6.02 21.40 13.93
CA ASN A 106 -7.26 22.18 14.17
C ASN A 106 -7.00 23.69 14.26
N ASP A 107 -5.82 24.09 14.74
CA ASP A 107 -5.45 25.48 14.92
C ASP A 107 -4.93 26.15 13.64
N ASN A 108 -4.63 25.37 12.59
CA ASN A 108 -4.06 25.87 11.34
C ASN A 108 -4.72 25.24 10.11
N ALA A 109 -5.37 26.08 9.27
CA ALA A 109 -6.09 25.62 8.08
C ALA A 109 -5.21 24.87 7.08
N PHE A 110 -3.93 25.24 6.92
CA PHE A 110 -2.98 24.54 6.07
C PHE A 110 -2.67 23.14 6.65
N MET A 111 -2.41 23.06 7.95
CA MET A 111 -2.17 21.76 8.62
C MET A 111 -3.41 20.87 8.58
N LYS A 112 -4.61 21.44 8.65
CA LYS A 112 -5.86 20.69 8.50
C LYS A 112 -6.00 20.07 7.10
N CYS A 113 -5.51 20.74 6.09
CA CYS A 113 -5.48 20.22 4.73
C CYS A 113 -4.45 19.09 4.55
N MET A 114 -3.28 19.24 5.19
CA MET A 114 -2.22 18.23 5.15
C MET A 114 -2.58 16.97 5.95
N PHE A 115 -3.32 17.12 7.04
CA PHE A 115 -3.70 16.04 7.95
C PHE A 115 -5.22 15.94 8.16
N PRO A 116 -6.01 15.72 7.11
CA PRO A 116 -7.47 15.74 7.21
C PRO A 116 -8.05 14.59 8.03
N PHE A 117 -7.35 13.46 8.09
CA PHE A 117 -7.84 12.20 8.68
C PHE A 117 -6.96 11.67 9.81
N VAL A 118 -6.35 12.54 10.62
CA VAL A 118 -5.48 12.12 11.74
C VAL A 118 -6.16 11.09 12.64
N LYS A 119 -7.40 11.34 13.01
CA LYS A 119 -8.16 10.47 13.90
C LYS A 119 -8.37 9.07 13.30
N THR A 120 -8.82 9.01 12.06
CA THR A 120 -9.06 7.73 11.35
C THR A 120 -7.75 6.96 11.15
N GLY A 121 -6.70 7.62 10.67
CA GLY A 121 -5.39 6.99 10.47
C GLY A 121 -4.79 6.44 11.77
N ALA A 122 -4.91 7.18 12.88
CA ALA A 122 -4.44 6.73 14.17
C ALA A 122 -5.22 5.52 14.72
N ASN A 123 -6.54 5.48 14.50
CA ASN A 123 -7.36 4.34 14.91
C ASN A 123 -7.08 3.09 14.06
N ILE A 124 -6.86 3.23 12.76
CA ILE A 124 -6.45 2.12 11.88
C ILE A 124 -5.08 1.58 12.34
N LEU A 125 -4.12 2.47 12.58
CA LEU A 125 -2.81 2.08 13.09
C LEU A 125 -2.92 1.35 14.42
N GLN A 126 -3.69 1.90 15.37
CA GLN A 126 -3.88 1.27 16.67
C GLN A 126 -4.52 -0.11 16.54
N MET A 127 -5.57 -0.25 15.73
CA MET A 127 -6.20 -1.55 15.48
C MET A 127 -5.21 -2.57 14.92
N SER A 128 -4.38 -2.17 13.96
CA SER A 128 -3.36 -3.04 13.38
C SER A 128 -2.31 -3.45 14.41
N LEU A 129 -1.88 -2.54 15.29
CA LEU A 129 -0.97 -2.83 16.38
C LEU A 129 -1.60 -3.76 17.44
N ASP A 130 -2.88 -3.61 17.74
CA ASP A 130 -3.61 -4.45 18.69
C ASP A 130 -3.73 -5.93 18.19
N HIS A 131 -3.57 -6.14 16.89
CA HIS A 131 -3.47 -7.49 16.31
C HIS A 131 -2.01 -7.99 16.18
N ASN A 132 -1.01 -7.19 16.54
CA ASN A 132 0.39 -7.60 16.44
C ASN A 132 0.91 -8.16 17.77
N ALA A 133 1.24 -9.45 17.80
CA ALA A 133 1.68 -10.14 19.01
C ALA A 133 2.96 -9.53 19.62
N ILE A 134 3.88 -9.01 18.80
CA ILE A 134 5.13 -8.38 19.26
C ILE A 134 4.80 -7.08 20.00
N TYR A 135 3.94 -6.24 19.40
CA TYR A 135 3.48 -4.99 20.02
C TYR A 135 2.70 -5.26 21.32
N MET A 136 1.78 -6.24 21.29
CA MET A 136 0.98 -6.61 22.45
C MET A 136 1.86 -7.10 23.62
N ALA A 137 2.92 -7.84 23.33
CA ALA A 137 3.86 -8.31 24.35
C ALA A 137 4.83 -7.19 24.83
N ALA A 138 5.20 -6.26 23.95
CA ALA A 138 6.14 -5.18 24.27
C ALA A 138 5.48 -4.00 25.02
N SER A 139 4.20 -3.73 24.76
CA SER A 139 3.47 -2.63 25.40
C SER A 139 2.99 -3.02 26.81
N PRO A 140 3.39 -2.31 27.88
CA PRO A 140 2.95 -2.62 29.25
C PRO A 140 1.43 -2.59 29.43
N LEU A 141 0.74 -1.66 28.75
CA LEU A 141 -0.71 -1.53 28.79
C LEU A 141 -1.37 -2.75 28.15
N GLN A 142 -0.94 -3.15 26.95
CA GLN A 142 -1.50 -4.30 26.23
C GLN A 142 -1.19 -5.61 26.94
N LYS A 143 0.01 -5.77 27.49
CA LYS A 143 0.37 -6.94 28.30
C LYS A 143 -0.55 -7.12 29.50
N LYS A 144 -0.93 -6.00 30.17
CA LYS A 144 -1.90 -6.04 31.26
C LYS A 144 -3.27 -6.51 30.79
N LEU A 145 -3.73 -6.07 29.61
CA LEU A 145 -4.99 -6.54 29.00
C LEU A 145 -4.94 -8.02 28.66
N LEU A 146 -3.87 -8.51 28.07
CA LEU A 146 -3.72 -9.95 27.74
C LEU A 146 -3.87 -10.87 28.95
N THR A 147 -3.46 -10.40 30.13
CA THR A 147 -3.53 -11.18 31.38
C THR A 147 -4.85 -10.98 32.15
N ALA A 148 -5.65 -9.98 31.78
CA ALA A 148 -6.89 -9.68 32.46
C ALA A 148 -7.97 -10.75 32.19
N GLN A 149 -8.69 -11.13 33.27
CA GLN A 149 -9.84 -12.06 33.21
C GLN A 149 -11.16 -11.29 32.96
N THR A 150 -11.13 -10.38 31.99
CA THR A 150 -12.26 -9.54 31.60
C THR A 150 -12.65 -9.81 30.17
N ALA A 151 -13.83 -9.36 29.73
CA ALA A 151 -14.26 -9.42 28.32
C ALA A 151 -13.24 -8.70 27.39
N GLU A 152 -12.73 -7.54 27.80
CA GLU A 152 -11.67 -6.82 27.05
C GLU A 152 -10.38 -7.64 26.95
N GLY A 153 -9.99 -8.35 28.03
CA GLY A 153 -8.86 -9.27 27.99
C GLY A 153 -9.08 -10.45 27.04
N ALA A 154 -10.32 -10.98 26.96
CA ALA A 154 -10.66 -12.01 25.99
C ALA A 154 -10.56 -11.52 24.55
N ILE A 155 -11.04 -10.30 24.27
CA ILE A 155 -10.91 -9.64 22.96
C ILE A 155 -9.42 -9.44 22.61
N ALA A 156 -8.62 -8.91 23.53
CA ALA A 156 -7.19 -8.70 23.31
C ALA A 156 -6.45 -10.03 23.01
N ARG A 157 -6.80 -11.12 23.69
CA ARG A 157 -6.23 -12.45 23.40
C ARG A 157 -6.65 -12.96 22.02
N SER A 158 -7.91 -12.78 21.61
CA SER A 158 -8.39 -13.21 20.28
C SER A 158 -7.72 -12.41 19.16
N GLN A 159 -7.56 -11.12 19.34
CA GLN A 159 -6.83 -10.26 18.41
C GLN A 159 -5.36 -10.69 18.26
N CYS A 160 -4.70 -10.94 19.39
CA CYS A 160 -3.32 -11.43 19.39
C CYS A 160 -3.21 -12.81 18.69
N ALA A 161 -4.13 -13.74 18.97
CA ALA A 161 -4.15 -15.07 18.33
C ALA A 161 -4.37 -14.98 16.82
N PHE A 162 -5.29 -14.13 16.38
CA PHE A 162 -5.54 -13.87 14.96
C PHE A 162 -4.30 -13.25 14.30
N GLY A 163 -3.64 -12.30 14.96
CA GLY A 163 -2.41 -11.69 14.49
C GLY A 163 -1.26 -12.71 14.35
N MET A 164 -1.07 -13.58 15.33
CA MET A 164 -0.06 -14.66 15.27
C MET A 164 -0.33 -15.62 14.11
N PHE A 165 -1.58 -16.02 13.92
CA PHE A 165 -1.99 -16.89 12.82
C PHE A 165 -1.72 -16.22 11.46
N SER A 166 -2.07 -14.94 11.33
CA SER A 166 -1.82 -14.16 10.10
C SER A 166 -0.33 -14.01 9.81
N LEU A 167 0.50 -13.79 10.84
CA LEU A 167 1.96 -13.73 10.70
C LEU A 167 2.53 -15.08 10.25
N ALA A 168 2.07 -16.19 10.85
CA ALA A 168 2.56 -17.52 10.49
C ALA A 168 2.23 -17.88 9.03
N ILE A 169 0.98 -17.67 8.61
CA ILE A 169 0.58 -17.88 7.21
C ILE A 169 1.31 -16.91 6.28
N GLY A 170 1.36 -15.63 6.62
CA GLY A 170 2.04 -14.62 5.83
C GLY A 170 3.51 -14.93 5.63
N SER A 171 4.22 -15.35 6.69
CA SER A 171 5.63 -15.76 6.58
C SER A 171 5.79 -16.99 5.67
N MET A 172 4.92 -18.00 5.84
CA MET A 172 4.97 -19.19 4.96
C MET A 172 4.72 -18.83 3.49
N MET A 173 3.75 -17.97 3.21
CA MET A 173 3.47 -17.50 1.85
C MET A 173 4.63 -16.66 1.29
N ALA A 174 5.24 -15.81 2.11
CA ALA A 174 6.36 -14.97 1.71
C ALA A 174 7.61 -15.80 1.36
N PHE A 175 7.96 -16.79 2.19
CA PHE A 175 9.07 -17.71 1.88
C PHE A 175 8.85 -18.52 0.60
N ASN A 176 7.61 -18.78 0.23
CA ASN A 176 7.25 -19.41 -1.04
C ASN A 176 7.08 -18.38 -2.19
N GLY A 177 7.36 -17.11 -1.98
CA GLY A 177 7.23 -16.06 -2.98
C GLY A 177 5.80 -15.75 -3.41
N LEU A 178 4.79 -16.17 -2.64
CA LEU A 178 3.37 -16.01 -2.96
C LEU A 178 2.80 -14.65 -2.53
N ILE A 179 3.51 -13.90 -1.68
CA ILE A 179 3.13 -12.53 -1.31
C ILE A 179 4.34 -11.61 -1.33
N THR A 180 4.06 -10.33 -1.57
CA THR A 180 5.05 -9.25 -1.53
C THR A 180 4.78 -8.32 -0.35
N GLY A 181 5.83 -7.79 0.26
CA GLY A 181 5.76 -6.81 1.34
C GLY A 181 5.78 -5.36 0.86
N SER A 182 6.37 -4.49 1.68
CA SER A 182 6.60 -3.08 1.35
C SER A 182 7.63 -2.94 0.22
N ALA A 183 7.56 -1.80 -0.48
CA ALA A 183 8.61 -1.47 -1.43
C ALA A 183 9.90 -1.06 -0.70
N PRO A 184 11.09 -1.30 -1.30
CA PRO A 184 12.36 -0.84 -0.75
C PRO A 184 12.34 0.65 -0.43
N SER A 185 13.05 1.05 0.63
CA SER A 185 13.18 2.47 1.01
C SER A 185 14.08 3.24 0.06
N ASP A 186 15.07 2.59 -0.56
CA ASP A 186 15.91 3.22 -1.57
C ASP A 186 15.08 3.56 -2.82
N PRO A 187 15.09 4.82 -3.27
CA PRO A 187 14.31 5.23 -4.44
C PRO A 187 14.78 4.59 -5.75
N GLN A 188 16.07 4.29 -5.88
CA GLN A 188 16.62 3.68 -7.10
C GLN A 188 16.24 2.21 -7.18
N GLU A 189 16.43 1.47 -6.09
CA GLU A 189 16.01 0.07 -5.96
C GLU A 189 14.50 -0.07 -6.19
N ARG A 190 13.70 0.78 -5.54
CA ARG A 190 12.24 0.80 -5.71
C ARG A 190 11.81 1.06 -7.14
N LYS A 191 12.48 2.02 -7.82
CA LYS A 191 12.19 2.34 -9.23
C LYS A 191 12.53 1.17 -10.14
N ALA A 192 13.67 0.55 -9.90
CA ALA A 192 14.12 -0.64 -10.64
C ALA A 192 13.11 -1.79 -10.49
N LEU A 193 12.72 -2.08 -9.25
CA LEU A 193 11.80 -3.17 -8.94
C LEU A 193 10.41 -2.93 -9.57
N PHE A 194 9.88 -1.70 -9.47
CA PHE A 194 8.60 -1.36 -10.12
C PHE A 194 8.66 -1.43 -11.65
N ALA A 195 9.83 -1.20 -12.23
CA ALA A 195 10.01 -1.26 -13.67
C ALA A 195 9.95 -2.70 -14.21
N THR A 196 10.24 -3.70 -13.36
CA THR A 196 10.07 -5.13 -13.73
C THR A 196 8.60 -5.60 -13.70
N GLY A 197 7.66 -4.79 -13.21
CA GLY A 197 6.26 -5.17 -13.02
C GLY A 197 5.90 -5.59 -11.60
N TRP A 198 6.89 -5.72 -10.70
CA TRP A 198 6.67 -6.07 -9.31
C TRP A 198 5.71 -5.08 -8.62
N LYS A 199 4.84 -5.60 -7.77
CA LYS A 199 3.86 -4.80 -7.00
C LYS A 199 4.01 -5.04 -5.51
N PRO A 200 4.04 -3.96 -4.70
CA PRO A 200 4.03 -4.09 -3.25
C PRO A 200 2.67 -4.56 -2.75
N TYR A 201 2.66 -5.18 -1.58
CA TYR A 201 1.45 -5.59 -0.85
C TYR A 201 0.48 -6.39 -1.72
N SER A 202 0.98 -7.40 -2.42
CA SER A 202 0.19 -8.19 -3.38
C SER A 202 0.36 -9.68 -3.16
N PHE A 203 -0.72 -10.42 -3.43
CA PHE A 203 -0.67 -11.86 -3.62
C PHE A 203 -0.27 -12.16 -5.07
N LYS A 204 0.59 -13.14 -5.27
CA LYS A 204 0.84 -13.74 -6.58
C LYS A 204 -0.18 -14.85 -6.80
N VAL A 205 -1.09 -14.67 -7.74
CA VAL A 205 -2.18 -15.62 -8.05
C VAL A 205 -2.22 -15.85 -9.56
N GLY A 206 -1.81 -17.04 -9.99
CA GLY A 206 -1.60 -17.31 -11.42
C GLY A 206 -0.64 -16.28 -11.98
N ASP A 207 -0.96 -15.68 -13.12
CA ASP A 207 -0.15 -14.70 -13.82
C ASP A 207 -0.41 -13.25 -13.34
N ASN A 208 -0.92 -13.05 -12.13
CA ASN A 208 -1.30 -11.74 -11.66
C ASN A 208 -0.86 -11.44 -10.22
N TYR A 209 -0.49 -10.18 -9.96
CA TYR A 209 -0.42 -9.59 -8.64
C TYR A 209 -1.81 -9.05 -8.25
N ILE A 210 -2.40 -9.56 -7.18
CA ILE A 210 -3.65 -9.07 -6.60
C ILE A 210 -3.31 -8.30 -5.33
N SER A 211 -3.54 -6.99 -5.33
CA SER A 211 -3.22 -6.14 -4.19
C SER A 211 -4.12 -6.43 -2.99
N TYR A 212 -3.51 -6.66 -1.82
CA TYR A 212 -4.21 -6.75 -0.54
C TYR A 212 -4.14 -5.44 0.28
N GLN A 213 -3.67 -4.38 -0.36
CA GLN A 213 -3.38 -3.09 0.28
C GLN A 213 -4.61 -2.39 0.90
N GLY A 214 -5.85 -2.78 0.62
CA GLY A 214 -7.07 -2.18 1.19
C GLY A 214 -7.65 -2.91 2.40
N TYR A 215 -7.11 -4.08 2.76
CA TYR A 215 -7.73 -5.00 3.71
C TYR A 215 -7.09 -4.95 5.10
N GLU A 216 -7.44 -3.95 5.89
CA GLU A 216 -7.00 -3.88 7.29
C GLU A 216 -7.83 -4.83 8.20
N PRO A 217 -7.21 -5.44 9.21
CA PRO A 217 -5.81 -5.33 9.66
C PRO A 217 -4.83 -6.28 8.93
N LEU A 218 -5.31 -7.12 8.00
CA LEU A 218 -4.51 -8.13 7.29
C LEU A 218 -3.33 -7.53 6.53
N HIS A 219 -3.54 -6.36 5.88
CA HIS A 219 -2.50 -5.68 5.13
C HIS A 219 -1.23 -5.44 5.96
N GLY A 220 -1.37 -4.84 7.13
CA GLY A 220 -0.22 -4.56 8.00
C GLY A 220 0.49 -5.82 8.47
N MET A 221 -0.27 -6.89 8.78
CA MET A 221 0.29 -8.15 9.25
C MET A 221 0.99 -8.95 8.15
N LEU A 222 0.36 -9.10 6.99
CA LEU A 222 0.93 -9.81 5.85
C LEU A 222 2.12 -9.07 5.28
N GLY A 223 2.04 -7.73 5.17
CA GLY A 223 3.15 -6.89 4.75
C GLY A 223 4.35 -7.01 5.68
N PHE A 224 4.12 -6.94 6.99
CA PHE A 224 5.17 -7.15 7.98
C PHE A 224 5.79 -8.55 7.89
N ALA A 225 4.97 -9.60 7.75
CA ALA A 225 5.45 -10.97 7.59
C ALA A 225 6.32 -11.13 6.33
N ALA A 226 5.89 -10.54 5.20
CA ALA A 226 6.62 -10.57 3.94
C ALA A 226 7.96 -9.83 4.03
N ASP A 227 7.97 -8.65 4.67
CA ASP A 227 9.21 -7.89 4.85
C ASP A 227 10.20 -8.58 5.78
N CYS A 228 9.72 -9.19 6.86
CA CYS A 228 10.57 -10.01 7.74
C CYS A 228 11.14 -11.22 6.98
N ALA A 229 10.33 -11.90 6.16
CA ALA A 229 10.81 -13.02 5.36
C ALA A 229 11.85 -12.59 4.32
N ASN A 230 11.62 -11.45 3.64
CA ASN A 230 12.59 -10.87 2.71
C ASN A 230 13.90 -10.50 3.40
N MET A 231 13.84 -9.83 4.55
CA MET A 231 15.05 -9.51 5.33
C MET A 231 15.78 -10.78 5.79
N TYR A 232 15.05 -11.81 6.21
CA TYR A 232 15.67 -13.08 6.61
C TYR A 232 16.32 -13.79 5.42
N SER A 233 15.71 -13.78 4.25
CA SER A 233 16.25 -14.40 3.05
C SER A 233 17.57 -13.77 2.56
N THR A 234 17.85 -12.52 2.95
CA THR A 234 19.14 -11.86 2.65
C THR A 234 20.26 -12.27 3.61
N ILE A 235 19.94 -13.01 4.68
CA ILE A 235 20.94 -13.56 5.60
C ILE A 235 21.51 -14.84 5.00
N THR A 236 22.63 -14.72 4.31
CA THR A 236 23.30 -15.83 3.63
C THR A 236 23.93 -16.83 4.59
N ASN A 237 24.21 -16.43 5.83
CA ASN A 237 24.75 -17.30 6.87
C ASN A 237 24.03 -17.03 8.20
N PRO A 238 23.12 -17.94 8.65
CA PRO A 238 22.39 -17.79 9.92
C PRO A 238 23.27 -17.82 11.18
N GLU A 239 24.51 -18.31 11.06
CA GLU A 239 25.47 -18.33 12.17
C GLU A 239 26.19 -16.99 12.37
N ASP A 240 25.99 -16.03 11.48
CA ASP A 240 26.52 -14.68 11.62
C ASP A 240 25.73 -13.89 12.68
N GLU A 241 26.25 -13.89 13.92
CA GLU A 241 25.61 -13.22 15.06
C GLU A 241 25.40 -11.72 14.83
N ALA A 242 26.25 -11.06 14.06
CA ALA A 242 26.14 -9.63 13.76
C ALA A 242 24.95 -9.36 12.83
N ARG A 243 24.76 -10.18 11.81
CA ARG A 243 23.61 -10.09 10.87
C ARG A 243 22.30 -10.42 11.59
N LEU A 244 22.30 -11.43 12.45
CA LEU A 244 21.13 -11.77 13.26
C LEU A 244 20.74 -10.64 14.21
N LYS A 245 21.69 -10.00 14.88
CA LYS A 245 21.46 -8.82 15.72
C LYS A 245 20.93 -7.63 14.90
N HIS A 246 21.47 -7.41 13.71
CA HIS A 246 20.98 -6.38 12.80
C HIS A 246 19.53 -6.64 12.37
N PHE A 247 19.20 -7.88 12.00
CA PHE A 247 17.83 -8.29 11.70
C PHE A 247 16.88 -8.03 12.87
N GLN A 248 17.27 -8.47 14.08
CA GLN A 248 16.46 -8.23 15.27
C GLN A 248 16.24 -6.73 15.54
N ALA A 249 17.26 -5.89 15.32
CA ALA A 249 17.15 -4.44 15.49
C ALA A 249 16.21 -3.80 14.43
N GLN A 250 16.05 -4.42 13.26
CA GLN A 250 15.18 -3.91 12.19
C GLN A 250 13.73 -4.37 12.29
N ILE A 251 13.42 -5.39 13.07
CA ILE A 251 12.04 -5.89 13.23
C ILE A 251 11.08 -4.78 13.69
N LEU A 252 11.43 -4.02 14.71
CA LEU A 252 10.56 -2.97 15.24
C LEU A 252 10.40 -1.78 14.29
N PRO A 253 11.44 -1.23 13.66
CA PRO A 253 11.31 -0.24 12.60
C PRO A 253 10.45 -0.74 11.43
N THR A 254 10.62 -1.98 10.97
CA THR A 254 9.83 -2.57 9.89
C THR A 254 8.36 -2.69 10.26
N LEU A 255 8.06 -3.14 11.48
CA LEU A 255 6.71 -3.16 12.01
C LEU A 255 6.08 -1.76 11.96
N VAL A 256 6.77 -0.78 12.53
CA VAL A 256 6.30 0.60 12.56
C VAL A 256 6.10 1.14 11.14
N ASN A 257 7.02 0.89 10.22
CA ASN A 257 6.92 1.33 8.83
C ASN A 257 5.72 0.74 8.11
N ASN A 258 5.50 -0.57 8.20
CA ASN A 258 4.36 -1.23 7.55
C ASN A 258 3.01 -0.65 8.01
N PHE A 259 2.90 -0.30 9.29
CA PHE A 259 1.68 0.29 9.83
C PHE A 259 1.59 1.80 9.60
N LEU A 260 2.71 2.52 9.60
CA LEU A 260 2.74 3.96 9.36
C LEU A 260 2.61 4.33 7.88
N ASP A 261 2.96 3.44 6.96
CA ASP A 261 2.92 3.73 5.51
C ASP A 261 1.55 4.20 5.03
N LYS A 262 0.50 3.82 5.72
CA LYS A 262 -0.87 4.24 5.41
C LYS A 262 -1.49 5.23 6.37
N ALA A 263 -0.84 5.51 7.49
CA ALA A 263 -1.38 6.51 8.40
C ALA A 263 -1.42 7.87 7.71
N ALA A 264 -2.59 8.51 7.73
CA ALA A 264 -2.80 9.81 7.09
C ALA A 264 -1.79 10.87 7.54
N PHE A 265 -1.25 10.76 8.75
CA PHE A 265 -0.22 11.67 9.26
C PHE A 265 1.17 11.43 8.63
N ARG A 266 1.55 10.18 8.26
CA ARG A 266 2.80 9.95 7.52
C ARG A 266 2.69 10.53 6.12
N THR A 267 1.57 10.34 5.45
CA THR A 267 1.31 10.96 4.15
C THR A 267 1.46 12.48 4.25
N GLY A 268 0.87 13.09 5.28
CA GLY A 268 1.02 14.53 5.54
C GLY A 268 2.45 14.96 5.83
N LEU A 269 3.19 14.21 6.68
CA LEU A 269 4.59 14.53 6.98
C LEU A 269 5.49 14.39 5.75
N SER A 270 5.34 13.33 4.96
CA SER A 270 6.11 13.15 3.73
C SER A 270 5.76 14.21 2.67
N GLN A 271 4.50 14.64 2.57
CA GLN A 271 4.11 15.76 1.71
C GLN A 271 4.74 17.07 2.16
N LEU A 272 4.78 17.31 3.46
CA LEU A 272 5.38 18.51 4.03
C LEU A 272 6.89 18.59 3.74
N ASP A 273 7.59 17.47 3.90
CA ASP A 273 9.01 17.36 3.55
C ASP A 273 9.24 17.56 2.05
N LEU A 274 8.45 16.93 1.18
CA LEU A 274 8.51 17.11 -0.28
C LEU A 274 8.19 18.55 -0.73
N ILE A 275 7.34 19.27 -0.01
CA ILE A 275 7.04 20.68 -0.29
C ILE A 275 8.18 21.59 0.18
N MET A 276 8.77 21.30 1.32
CA MET A 276 9.83 22.11 1.92
C MET A 276 11.21 21.85 1.32
N ASN A 277 11.48 20.60 0.93
CA ASN A 277 12.77 20.13 0.43
C ASN A 277 12.62 19.27 -0.84
N PRO A 278 12.02 19.78 -1.93
CA PRO A 278 11.85 19.01 -3.14
C PRO A 278 13.21 18.70 -3.78
N GLN A 279 13.46 17.43 -4.08
CA GLN A 279 14.70 17.02 -4.76
C GLN A 279 14.64 17.37 -6.25
N ASP A 280 13.45 17.38 -6.84
CA ASP A 280 13.19 17.75 -8.22
C ASP A 280 11.79 18.36 -8.41
N ALA A 281 11.54 18.91 -9.60
CA ALA A 281 10.25 19.50 -9.96
C ALA A 281 9.10 18.45 -9.98
N ASP A 282 9.40 17.20 -10.24
CA ASP A 282 8.40 16.13 -10.29
C ASP A 282 7.93 15.73 -8.89
N GLU A 283 8.82 15.72 -7.91
CA GLU A 283 8.47 15.53 -6.50
C GLU A 283 7.59 16.66 -5.97
N TRP A 284 7.94 17.90 -6.29
CA TRP A 284 7.13 19.06 -5.93
C TRP A 284 5.73 18.98 -6.56
N ASN A 285 5.64 18.66 -7.85
CA ASN A 285 4.37 18.49 -8.56
C ASN A 285 3.51 17.37 -7.93
N ARG A 286 4.12 16.27 -7.48
CA ARG A 286 3.43 15.18 -6.78
C ARG A 286 2.86 15.67 -5.45
N ALA A 287 3.66 16.32 -4.63
CA ALA A 287 3.26 16.83 -3.32
C ALA A 287 2.13 17.86 -3.44
N MET A 288 2.27 18.82 -4.36
CA MET A 288 1.25 19.84 -4.61
C MET A 288 -0.06 19.25 -5.16
N ALA A 289 0.02 18.27 -6.06
CA ALA A 289 -1.16 17.61 -6.59
C ALA A 289 -1.91 16.82 -5.50
N GLN A 290 -1.20 16.16 -4.57
CA GLN A 290 -1.81 15.47 -3.45
C GLN A 290 -2.49 16.45 -2.47
N THR A 291 -1.84 17.58 -2.19
CA THR A 291 -2.42 18.64 -1.36
C THR A 291 -3.69 19.20 -2.02
N ALA A 292 -3.64 19.52 -3.31
CA ALA A 292 -4.79 20.02 -4.07
C ALA A 292 -5.97 19.02 -4.09
N LYS A 293 -5.71 17.72 -4.15
CA LYS A 293 -6.76 16.68 -4.06
C LYS A 293 -7.51 16.72 -2.74
N GLY A 294 -6.89 17.14 -1.64
CA GLY A 294 -7.55 17.28 -0.34
C GLY A 294 -8.65 18.36 -0.32
N PHE A 295 -8.63 19.30 -1.28
CA PHE A 295 -9.67 20.32 -1.43
C PHE A 295 -10.79 19.92 -2.40
N LEU A 296 -10.59 18.84 -3.17
CA LEU A 296 -11.58 18.38 -4.13
C LEU A 296 -12.49 17.32 -3.50
N PRO A 297 -13.80 17.31 -3.82
CA PRO A 297 -14.70 16.28 -3.31
C PRO A 297 -14.18 14.89 -3.76
N ASP A 298 -14.09 13.96 -2.81
CA ASP A 298 -13.73 12.58 -3.14
C ASP A 298 -14.93 11.89 -3.81
N VAL A 299 -14.90 11.82 -5.12
CA VAL A 299 -15.86 11.10 -5.93
C VAL A 299 -15.42 9.64 -6.12
N ALA A 300 -15.08 8.98 -5.01
CA ALA A 300 -14.59 7.61 -5.01
C ALA A 300 -15.47 6.64 -5.83
N PHE A 301 -16.80 6.86 -5.80
CA PHE A 301 -17.72 6.08 -6.62
C PHE A 301 -17.47 6.25 -8.12
N VAL A 302 -17.30 7.50 -8.60
CA VAL A 302 -17.04 7.79 -10.02
C VAL A 302 -15.67 7.28 -10.45
N THR A 303 -14.65 7.40 -9.59
CA THR A 303 -13.30 6.91 -9.88
C THR A 303 -13.22 5.39 -9.88
N ASN A 304 -13.91 4.72 -8.94
CA ASN A 304 -13.91 3.27 -8.86
C ASN A 304 -14.71 2.61 -9.99
N THR A 305 -15.80 3.22 -10.45
CA THR A 305 -16.57 2.70 -11.59
C THR A 305 -15.81 2.83 -12.92
N LYS A 306 -14.97 3.85 -13.09
CA LYS A 306 -14.11 4.01 -14.28
C LYS A 306 -12.92 3.04 -14.30
N SER A 307 -12.52 2.53 -13.16
CA SER A 307 -11.34 1.66 -13.03
C SER A 307 -11.70 0.16 -13.05
N VAL A 308 -12.97 -0.20 -13.25
CA VAL A 308 -13.38 -1.61 -13.40
C VAL A 308 -13.11 -2.08 -14.84
N GLY A 309 -12.40 -3.19 -14.97
CA GLY A 309 -12.00 -3.76 -16.25
C GLY A 309 -10.52 -3.55 -16.57
N GLU A 310 -10.08 -4.08 -17.69
CA GLU A 310 -8.70 -3.94 -18.16
C GLU A 310 -8.49 -2.55 -18.80
N HIS A 311 -7.43 -1.88 -18.40
CA HIS A 311 -7.03 -0.59 -18.97
C HIS A 311 -5.53 -0.35 -18.86
N ASP A 312 -4.98 0.39 -19.81
CA ASP A 312 -3.60 0.83 -19.79
C ASP A 312 -3.37 1.88 -18.71
N VAL A 313 -2.23 1.79 -18.04
CA VAL A 313 -1.87 2.74 -16.98
C VAL A 313 -1.24 3.97 -17.59
N LEU A 314 -1.83 5.15 -17.34
CA LEU A 314 -1.28 6.42 -17.75
C LEU A 314 -0.23 6.94 -16.75
N GLN A 315 0.69 7.77 -17.23
CA GLN A 315 1.76 8.37 -16.45
C GLN A 315 1.59 9.88 -16.33
N PRO A 316 0.79 10.40 -15.38
CA PRO A 316 0.64 11.84 -15.19
C PRO A 316 1.95 12.46 -14.70
N LYS A 317 2.47 13.46 -15.41
CA LYS A 317 3.72 14.16 -15.11
C LYS A 317 3.48 15.49 -14.41
N THR A 318 2.55 16.30 -14.93
CA THR A 318 2.26 17.63 -14.40
C THR A 318 1.30 17.60 -13.22
N MET A 319 1.29 18.65 -12.40
CA MET A 319 0.32 18.82 -11.33
C MET A 319 -1.13 18.77 -11.86
N TYR A 320 -1.41 19.41 -12.98
CA TYR A 320 -2.72 19.41 -13.64
C TYR A 320 -3.16 18.00 -14.00
N GLU A 321 -2.33 17.26 -14.71
CA GLU A 321 -2.59 15.87 -15.09
C GLU A 321 -2.87 14.99 -13.86
N ARG A 322 -2.07 15.14 -12.79
CA ARG A 322 -2.22 14.38 -11.54
C ARG A 322 -3.52 14.67 -10.79
N VAL A 323 -4.01 15.92 -10.83
CA VAL A 323 -5.24 16.32 -10.15
C VAL A 323 -6.45 15.92 -10.97
N PHE A 324 -6.47 16.20 -12.27
CA PHE A 324 -7.64 16.05 -13.13
C PHE A 324 -7.77 14.68 -13.78
N TYR A 325 -6.71 13.87 -13.85
CA TYR A 325 -6.71 12.52 -14.40
C TYR A 325 -7.87 11.64 -13.90
N ARG A 326 -8.23 11.76 -12.62
CA ARG A 326 -9.33 11.01 -12.02
C ARG A 326 -10.72 11.42 -12.48
N TYR A 327 -10.89 12.68 -12.87
CA TYR A 327 -12.20 13.29 -13.11
C TYR A 327 -12.56 13.37 -14.59
N PHE A 328 -11.56 13.47 -15.47
CA PHE A 328 -11.77 13.69 -16.89
C PHE A 328 -11.39 12.46 -17.73
N PRO A 329 -12.09 12.23 -18.87
CA PRO A 329 -11.72 11.19 -19.82
C PRO A 329 -10.29 11.39 -20.34
N GLU A 330 -9.60 10.30 -20.64
CA GLU A 330 -8.23 10.27 -21.20
C GLU A 330 -8.08 11.16 -22.47
N LYS A 331 -9.10 11.15 -23.32
CA LYS A 331 -9.12 11.96 -24.53
C LYS A 331 -9.05 13.49 -24.31
N TRP A 332 -9.35 13.94 -23.08
CA TRP A 332 -9.27 15.37 -22.74
C TRP A 332 -7.97 15.75 -22.07
N THR A 333 -7.24 14.76 -21.61
CA THR A 333 -5.95 14.91 -20.95
C THR A 333 -4.97 13.91 -21.56
N PRO A 334 -4.47 14.18 -22.79
CA PRO A 334 -3.52 13.28 -23.43
C PRO A 334 -2.26 13.17 -22.59
N MET A 335 -1.88 11.95 -22.26
CA MET A 335 -0.77 11.62 -21.38
C MET A 335 0.02 10.44 -21.94
N ASP A 336 1.28 10.36 -21.52
CA ASP A 336 2.11 9.19 -21.80
C ASP A 336 1.58 7.94 -21.08
N TYR A 337 1.85 6.78 -21.66
CA TYR A 337 1.59 5.51 -21.01
C TYR A 337 2.69 5.17 -20.01
N ARG A 338 2.31 4.51 -18.93
CA ARG A 338 3.28 3.87 -18.06
C ARG A 338 3.81 2.62 -18.73
N ARG A 339 5.12 2.56 -18.90
CA ARG A 339 5.79 1.44 -19.60
C ARG A 339 6.74 0.72 -18.65
N ASN A 340 6.89 -0.58 -18.91
CA ASN A 340 7.89 -1.40 -18.21
C ASN A 340 9.30 -1.14 -18.78
N VAL A 341 10.29 -1.84 -18.28
CA VAL A 341 11.71 -1.72 -18.73
C VAL A 341 11.89 -2.06 -20.21
N PHE A 342 11.05 -2.93 -20.75
CA PHE A 342 11.10 -3.33 -22.17
C PHE A 342 10.41 -2.31 -23.11
N GLY A 343 9.82 -1.26 -22.57
CA GLY A 343 9.07 -0.24 -23.33
C GLY A 343 7.60 -0.59 -23.59
N GLU A 344 7.12 -1.74 -23.11
CA GLU A 344 5.74 -2.19 -23.29
C GLU A 344 4.80 -1.45 -22.32
N LYS A 345 3.56 -1.22 -22.73
CA LYS A 345 2.54 -0.61 -21.88
C LYS A 345 2.22 -1.50 -20.67
N GLN A 346 2.09 -0.88 -19.51
CA GLN A 346 1.58 -1.57 -18.34
C GLN A 346 0.06 -1.48 -18.30
N SER A 347 -0.60 -2.63 -18.17
CA SER A 347 -2.05 -2.70 -17.96
C SER A 347 -2.37 -3.16 -16.52
N ILE A 348 -3.54 -2.79 -16.05
CA ILE A 348 -4.12 -3.29 -14.80
C ILE A 348 -5.59 -3.65 -15.04
N THR A 349 -6.06 -4.67 -14.34
CA THR A 349 -7.49 -4.99 -14.30
C THR A 349 -8.06 -4.50 -12.97
N GLY A 350 -8.91 -3.48 -13.04
CA GLY A 350 -9.63 -2.97 -11.89
C GLY A 350 -10.72 -3.94 -11.46
N LEU A 351 -10.73 -4.30 -10.18
CA LEU A 351 -11.75 -5.08 -9.50
C LEU A 351 -12.53 -4.17 -8.54
N ILE A 352 -13.69 -4.60 -8.06
CA ILE A 352 -14.58 -3.75 -7.24
C ILE A 352 -13.88 -3.17 -6.02
N MET A 353 -12.98 -3.91 -5.36
CA MET A 353 -12.29 -3.48 -4.13
C MET A 353 -10.77 -3.50 -4.22
N THR A 354 -10.21 -3.95 -5.34
CA THR A 354 -8.76 -4.10 -5.52
C THR A 354 -8.39 -4.03 -6.99
N SER A 355 -7.14 -4.30 -7.32
CA SER A 355 -6.67 -4.37 -8.70
C SER A 355 -5.79 -5.60 -8.90
N ALA A 356 -5.85 -6.18 -10.09
CA ALA A 356 -4.93 -7.20 -10.55
C ALA A 356 -3.98 -6.58 -11.60
N SER A 357 -2.72 -6.96 -11.56
CA SER A 357 -1.70 -6.56 -12.53
C SER A 357 -0.98 -7.80 -13.02
N PRO A 358 -0.56 -7.87 -14.29
CA PRO A 358 0.26 -8.97 -14.76
C PRO A 358 1.50 -9.16 -13.88
N GLN A 359 1.81 -10.40 -13.60
CA GLN A 359 2.99 -10.82 -12.84
C GLN A 359 4.14 -11.05 -13.81
N GLY A 360 5.35 -10.66 -13.40
CA GLY A 360 6.55 -10.94 -14.15
C GLY A 360 7.11 -12.33 -13.81
N ASP A 361 6.55 -13.39 -14.36
CA ASP A 361 6.99 -14.78 -14.13
C ASP A 361 7.84 -15.35 -15.29
N THR A 362 8.32 -14.47 -16.14
CA THR A 362 9.17 -14.89 -17.25
C THR A 362 10.66 -14.86 -16.84
N PRO A 363 11.53 -15.72 -17.42
CA PRO A 363 12.93 -15.78 -17.03
C PRO A 363 13.67 -14.44 -17.09
N GLU A 364 13.33 -13.58 -18.06
CA GLU A 364 13.91 -12.25 -18.19
C GLU A 364 13.43 -11.29 -17.07
N GLU A 365 12.19 -11.43 -16.62
CA GLU A 365 11.65 -10.61 -15.51
C GLU A 365 12.19 -11.08 -14.17
N GLU A 366 12.29 -12.39 -13.95
CA GLU A 366 12.92 -12.96 -12.75
C GLU A 366 14.40 -12.55 -12.63
N ALA A 367 15.15 -12.59 -13.73
CA ALA A 367 16.54 -12.17 -13.74
C ALA A 367 16.68 -10.66 -13.41
N LEU A 368 15.82 -9.82 -13.97
CA LEU A 368 15.80 -8.39 -13.68
C LEU A 368 15.34 -8.11 -12.24
N GLU A 369 14.34 -8.83 -11.73
CA GLU A 369 13.89 -8.72 -10.34
C GLU A 369 15.02 -9.10 -9.37
N TYR A 370 15.72 -10.21 -9.65
CA TYR A 370 16.86 -10.63 -8.84
C TYR A 370 17.93 -9.55 -8.77
N LEU A 371 18.36 -9.02 -9.91
CA LEU A 371 19.39 -7.99 -9.96
C LEU A 371 18.93 -6.65 -9.39
N SER A 372 17.63 -6.33 -9.48
CA SER A 372 17.07 -5.08 -8.96
C SER A 372 17.11 -5.00 -7.43
N ARG A 373 17.11 -6.16 -6.75
CA ARG A 373 17.27 -6.23 -5.27
C ARG A 373 18.60 -5.68 -4.80
N TYR A 374 19.60 -5.61 -5.71
CA TYR A 374 20.91 -5.01 -5.46
C TYR A 374 21.03 -3.63 -6.13
N GLY A 375 19.91 -2.96 -6.36
CA GLY A 375 19.88 -1.61 -6.94
C GLY A 375 20.21 -1.54 -8.44
N TYR A 376 20.21 -2.70 -9.16
CA TYR A 376 20.38 -2.69 -10.61
C TYR A 376 19.09 -2.30 -11.32
N SER A 377 19.17 -1.38 -12.25
CA SER A 377 18.14 -1.13 -13.26
C SER A 377 18.83 -0.97 -14.61
N PRO A 378 18.26 -1.55 -15.68
CA PRO A 378 18.76 -1.26 -17.02
C PRO A 378 18.75 0.26 -17.24
N SER A 379 19.83 0.78 -17.86
CA SER A 379 19.95 2.22 -18.06
C SER A 379 18.73 2.75 -18.83
N GLU A 380 18.06 3.78 -18.30
CA GLU A 380 16.93 4.42 -18.99
C GLU A 380 17.41 5.20 -20.25
N ILE A 381 16.45 5.56 -21.11
CA ILE A 381 16.72 6.48 -22.20
C ILE A 381 16.99 7.86 -21.57
N ASP A 382 18.14 8.46 -21.86
CA ASP A 382 18.44 9.80 -21.40
C ASP A 382 17.43 10.80 -21.96
N ASP A 383 16.74 11.50 -21.06
CA ASP A 383 15.74 12.51 -21.45
C ASP A 383 16.41 13.78 -22.04
N VAL A 384 17.68 14.03 -21.70
CA VAL A 384 18.40 15.20 -22.17
C VAL A 384 19.11 14.90 -23.49
N ILE A 385 18.85 15.72 -24.51
CA ILE A 385 19.59 15.67 -25.77
C ILE A 385 20.99 16.25 -25.53
N ALA A 386 22.02 15.40 -25.74
CA ALA A 386 23.40 15.76 -25.45
C ALA A 386 23.78 17.14 -26.02
N ASN A 387 24.42 17.95 -25.19
CA ASN A 387 24.92 19.30 -25.50
C ASN A 387 23.87 20.38 -25.82
N THR A 388 22.59 20.10 -25.71
CA THR A 388 21.54 21.11 -26.02
C THR A 388 20.76 21.56 -24.78
N GLY A 389 20.73 20.80 -23.72
CA GLY A 389 19.88 21.03 -22.54
C GLY A 389 18.37 20.80 -22.78
N LEU A 390 17.98 20.46 -24.02
CA LEU A 390 16.58 20.15 -24.35
C LEU A 390 16.21 18.75 -23.88
N LYS A 391 14.98 18.61 -23.40
CA LYS A 391 14.45 17.30 -22.97
C LYS A 391 13.59 16.71 -24.08
N ILE A 392 13.78 15.41 -24.33
CA ILE A 392 12.98 14.65 -25.30
C ILE A 392 11.50 14.62 -24.86
N SER A 393 11.26 14.58 -23.56
CA SER A 393 9.90 14.60 -22.98
C SER A 393 9.13 15.90 -23.18
N ASP A 394 9.81 17.01 -23.51
CA ASP A 394 9.16 18.29 -23.79
C ASP A 394 8.58 18.35 -25.21
N PHE A 395 9.08 17.53 -26.13
CA PHE A 395 8.52 17.41 -27.48
C PHE A 395 7.28 16.52 -27.45
N LYS A 396 6.15 17.08 -27.88
CA LYS A 396 4.87 16.37 -27.89
C LYS A 396 4.34 16.27 -29.32
N ASP A 397 3.81 15.11 -29.63
CA ASP A 397 3.05 14.90 -30.85
C ASP A 397 1.80 15.77 -30.86
N SER A 398 1.54 16.46 -31.97
CA SER A 398 0.43 17.42 -32.11
C SER A 398 -0.94 16.80 -32.15
N GLU A 399 -1.05 15.52 -32.59
CA GLU A 399 -2.33 14.82 -32.72
C GLU A 399 -2.66 14.06 -31.43
N THR A 400 -1.69 13.34 -30.87
CA THR A 400 -1.90 12.48 -29.70
C THR A 400 -1.58 13.17 -28.38
N GLY A 401 -0.81 14.26 -28.39
CA GLY A 401 -0.32 14.97 -27.20
C GLY A 401 0.69 14.16 -26.37
N ARG A 402 1.12 12.99 -26.85
CA ARG A 402 2.11 12.13 -26.20
C ARG A 402 3.52 12.67 -26.40
N SER A 403 4.41 12.42 -25.45
CA SER A 403 5.79 12.88 -25.56
C SER A 403 6.62 12.02 -26.53
N ALA A 404 7.63 12.63 -27.15
CA ALA A 404 8.60 11.89 -27.96
C ALA A 404 9.33 10.81 -27.15
N MET A 405 9.48 10.98 -25.82
CA MET A 405 10.01 9.95 -24.93
C MET A 405 9.13 8.72 -24.87
N ASP A 406 7.80 8.88 -24.86
CA ASP A 406 6.88 7.73 -24.88
C ASP A 406 6.93 7.01 -26.23
N ALA A 407 7.02 7.76 -27.33
CA ALA A 407 7.21 7.19 -28.66
C ALA A 407 8.55 6.40 -28.77
N MET A 408 9.64 6.92 -28.19
CA MET A 408 10.92 6.20 -28.15
C MET A 408 10.84 4.89 -27.36
N LYS A 409 10.14 4.88 -26.24
CA LYS A 409 9.94 3.66 -25.44
C LYS A 409 9.08 2.66 -26.19
N GLU A 410 8.07 3.13 -26.92
CA GLU A 410 7.24 2.30 -27.79
C GLU A 410 8.08 1.66 -28.90
N GLU A 411 8.84 2.45 -29.59
CA GLU A 411 9.73 1.97 -30.66
C GLU A 411 10.75 0.96 -30.11
N MET A 412 11.29 1.17 -28.91
CA MET A 412 12.21 0.23 -28.27
C MET A 412 11.59 -1.16 -28.04
N SER A 413 10.28 -1.22 -27.75
CA SER A 413 9.56 -2.49 -27.60
C SER A 413 9.21 -3.16 -28.94
N ALA A 414 9.02 -2.36 -29.99
CA ALA A 414 8.59 -2.84 -31.31
C ALA A 414 9.75 -3.23 -32.22
N VAL A 415 10.89 -2.56 -32.09
CA VAL A 415 12.07 -2.80 -32.94
C VAL A 415 12.60 -4.22 -32.76
N THR A 416 12.98 -4.84 -33.88
CA THR A 416 13.63 -6.17 -33.86
C THR A 416 15.07 -6.08 -34.32
N ILE A 417 15.95 -6.81 -33.64
CA ILE A 417 17.35 -7.02 -34.01
C ILE A 417 17.56 -8.53 -34.20
N GLN A 418 18.03 -8.92 -35.36
CA GLN A 418 18.18 -10.34 -35.73
C GLN A 418 16.84 -11.14 -35.59
N GLY A 419 15.71 -10.48 -35.82
CA GLY A 419 14.38 -11.09 -35.73
C GLY A 419 13.81 -11.23 -34.32
N MET A 420 14.48 -10.75 -33.29
CA MET A 420 14.03 -10.78 -31.89
C MET A 420 13.67 -9.37 -31.40
N THR A 421 12.61 -9.26 -30.63
CA THR A 421 12.30 -8.08 -29.83
C THR A 421 13.26 -7.96 -28.63
N LEU A 422 13.28 -6.80 -27.96
CA LEU A 422 14.12 -6.60 -26.76
C LEU A 422 13.84 -7.67 -25.69
N ARG A 423 12.56 -7.94 -25.42
CA ARG A 423 12.15 -8.97 -24.44
C ARG A 423 12.66 -10.36 -24.83
N GLU A 424 12.49 -10.75 -26.08
CA GLU A 424 12.94 -12.05 -26.60
C GLU A 424 14.46 -12.17 -26.55
N ALA A 425 15.20 -11.11 -26.87
CA ALA A 425 16.65 -11.09 -26.82
C ALA A 425 17.18 -11.24 -25.38
N VAL A 426 16.57 -10.53 -24.41
CA VAL A 426 16.94 -10.69 -23.00
C VAL A 426 16.59 -12.09 -22.50
N ARG A 427 15.41 -12.63 -22.86
CA ARG A 427 15.02 -14.01 -22.53
C ARG A 427 16.03 -15.02 -23.06
N ALA A 428 16.41 -14.90 -24.32
CA ALA A 428 17.40 -15.79 -24.94
C ALA A 428 18.75 -15.71 -24.21
N LEU A 429 19.16 -14.50 -23.82
CA LEU A 429 20.40 -14.31 -23.05
C LEU A 429 20.29 -14.99 -21.68
N VAL A 430 19.29 -14.65 -20.86
CA VAL A 430 19.21 -15.11 -19.46
C VAL A 430 19.00 -16.62 -19.33
N THR A 431 18.48 -17.27 -20.38
CA THR A 431 18.31 -18.73 -20.44
C THR A 431 19.54 -19.45 -20.98
N SER A 432 20.57 -18.74 -21.46
CA SER A 432 21.79 -19.35 -22.00
C SER A 432 22.71 -19.86 -20.89
N GLU A 433 23.45 -20.96 -21.17
CA GLU A 433 24.43 -21.50 -20.22
C GLU A 433 25.59 -20.51 -19.98
N GLU A 434 25.95 -19.73 -20.99
CA GLU A 434 26.98 -18.70 -20.88
C GLU A 434 26.59 -17.66 -19.83
N TYR A 435 25.36 -17.09 -19.91
CA TYR A 435 24.88 -16.11 -18.95
C TYR A 435 24.78 -16.70 -17.54
N GLN A 436 24.30 -17.93 -17.40
CA GLN A 436 24.17 -18.57 -16.08
C GLN A 436 25.52 -18.76 -15.38
N SER A 437 26.61 -18.92 -16.16
CA SER A 437 27.95 -19.06 -15.64
C SER A 437 28.63 -17.73 -15.26
N LEU A 438 28.10 -16.59 -15.69
CA LEU A 438 28.67 -15.29 -15.40
C LEU A 438 28.48 -14.91 -13.92
N PRO A 439 29.42 -14.17 -13.32
CA PRO A 439 29.23 -13.53 -12.05
C PRO A 439 28.14 -12.42 -12.16
N ASP A 440 27.44 -12.14 -11.08
CA ASP A 440 26.35 -11.16 -11.11
C ASP A 440 26.82 -9.73 -11.45
N GLY A 441 28.05 -9.38 -11.10
CA GLY A 441 28.63 -8.06 -11.33
C GLY A 441 28.32 -7.08 -10.19
N ILE A 442 27.95 -7.62 -9.05
CA ILE A 442 27.68 -6.89 -7.81
C ILE A 442 28.40 -7.60 -6.67
N ASP A 443 29.04 -6.83 -5.82
CA ASP A 443 29.51 -7.31 -4.52
C ASP A 443 28.31 -7.43 -3.59
N LEU A 444 27.95 -8.65 -3.22
CA LEU A 444 26.75 -8.93 -2.41
C LEU A 444 26.82 -8.38 -0.98
N ASP A 445 28.04 -8.13 -0.47
CA ASP A 445 28.24 -7.60 0.88
C ASP A 445 28.16 -6.07 0.91
N THR A 446 28.66 -5.40 -0.13
CA THR A 446 28.73 -3.93 -0.19
C THR A 446 27.71 -3.30 -1.14
N GLY A 447 27.08 -4.09 -2.01
CA GLY A 447 26.20 -3.60 -3.07
C GLY A 447 26.97 -2.86 -4.19
N ALA A 448 28.31 -2.85 -4.17
CA ALA A 448 29.11 -2.15 -5.13
C ALA A 448 29.10 -2.87 -6.50
N ARG A 449 28.89 -2.12 -7.58
CA ARG A 449 28.92 -2.65 -8.95
C ARG A 449 30.34 -2.79 -9.47
N TRP A 450 30.57 -3.84 -10.22
CA TRP A 450 31.82 -4.08 -10.94
C TRP A 450 31.96 -3.18 -12.17
N GLY A 451 33.15 -3.05 -12.69
CA GLY A 451 33.41 -2.19 -13.82
C GLY A 451 32.70 -2.65 -15.11
N SER A 452 32.41 -1.70 -16.01
CA SER A 452 31.69 -1.96 -17.27
C SER A 452 32.44 -2.79 -18.30
N LYS A 453 33.71 -3.10 -18.03
CA LYS A 453 34.56 -3.93 -18.91
C LYS A 453 34.64 -5.41 -18.51
N GLU A 454 33.98 -5.76 -17.42
CA GLU A 454 33.99 -7.13 -16.92
C GLU A 454 32.81 -7.91 -17.48
N ASP A 455 33.02 -9.17 -17.82
CA ASP A 455 31.96 -10.06 -18.28
C ASP A 455 31.10 -10.49 -17.11
N THR A 456 29.97 -9.80 -16.93
CA THR A 456 29.04 -10.01 -15.84
C THR A 456 27.60 -10.07 -16.34
N LYS A 457 26.69 -10.66 -15.56
CA LYS A 457 25.26 -10.71 -15.89
C LYS A 457 24.67 -9.32 -16.14
N ILE A 458 25.03 -8.33 -15.29
CA ILE A 458 24.59 -6.95 -15.43
C ILE A 458 25.04 -6.36 -16.75
N ASN A 459 26.35 -6.50 -17.10
CA ASN A 459 26.88 -5.90 -18.30
C ASN A 459 26.32 -6.56 -19.56
N ALA A 460 26.13 -7.88 -19.56
CA ALA A 460 25.50 -8.60 -20.66
C ALA A 460 24.07 -8.13 -20.95
N ILE A 461 23.26 -7.91 -19.91
CA ILE A 461 21.92 -7.34 -20.07
C ILE A 461 21.99 -5.88 -20.55
N ASN A 462 22.88 -5.07 -19.97
CA ASN A 462 23.04 -3.68 -20.37
C ASN A 462 23.39 -3.51 -21.85
N ASP A 463 24.23 -4.36 -22.38
CA ASP A 463 24.63 -4.31 -23.78
C ASP A 463 23.45 -4.56 -24.73
N ILE A 464 22.58 -5.52 -24.40
CA ILE A 464 21.34 -5.73 -25.16
C ILE A 464 20.46 -4.48 -25.11
N PHE A 465 20.18 -3.97 -23.91
CA PHE A 465 19.36 -2.76 -23.76
C PHE A 465 19.94 -1.57 -24.54
N LEU A 466 21.25 -1.38 -24.52
CA LEU A 466 21.93 -0.32 -25.25
C LEU A 466 21.74 -0.45 -26.76
N MET A 467 21.88 -1.66 -27.32
CA MET A 467 21.67 -1.91 -28.74
C MET A 467 20.26 -1.53 -29.19
N TYR A 468 19.24 -1.95 -28.44
CA TYR A 468 17.84 -1.67 -28.78
C TYR A 468 17.51 -0.18 -28.63
N LYS A 469 18.01 0.49 -27.59
CA LYS A 469 17.87 1.96 -27.43
C LYS A 469 18.49 2.74 -28.60
N GLN A 470 19.68 2.36 -28.98
CA GLN A 470 20.35 3.01 -30.13
C GLN A 470 19.59 2.79 -31.42
N ARG A 471 19.02 1.60 -31.61
CA ARG A 471 18.22 1.28 -32.79
C ARG A 471 16.91 2.07 -32.80
N ALA A 472 16.18 2.10 -31.69
CA ALA A 472 14.94 2.88 -31.56
C ALA A 472 15.18 4.38 -31.77
N LYS A 473 16.24 4.92 -31.16
CA LYS A 473 16.63 6.32 -31.38
C LYS A 473 16.91 6.63 -32.86
N ARG A 474 17.61 5.73 -33.56
CA ARG A 474 17.91 5.92 -34.99
C ARG A 474 16.65 5.88 -35.84
N ASN A 475 15.73 4.98 -35.58
CA ASN A 475 14.47 4.87 -36.32
C ASN A 475 13.66 6.19 -36.18
N ILE A 476 13.40 6.65 -34.97
CA ILE A 476 12.65 7.89 -34.72
C ILE A 476 13.32 9.12 -35.35
N MET A 477 14.66 9.21 -35.31
CA MET A 477 15.35 10.33 -35.90
C MET A 477 15.37 10.30 -37.44
N ASN A 478 15.14 9.17 -38.06
CA ASN A 478 15.03 9.03 -39.52
C ASN A 478 13.62 9.27 -40.02
N ASP A 479 12.61 9.08 -39.17
CA ASP A 479 11.19 9.28 -39.49
C ASP A 479 10.71 10.74 -39.21
N ALA A 480 11.53 11.52 -38.50
CA ALA A 480 11.30 12.93 -38.18
C ALA A 480 11.97 13.87 -39.20
#